data_efa21808583a01ae8dbb80a7b41256c9
#
_entry.id   efa21808583a01ae8dbb80a7b41256c9
#
_cell.length_a   1.000
_cell.length_b   1.000
_cell.length_c   1.000
_cell.angle_alpha   90.00
_cell.angle_beta   90.00
_cell.angle_gamma   90.00
#
_symmetry.space_group_name_H-M   'P 1'
#
loop_
_entity.id
_entity.type
_entity.pdbx_description
1 polymer ?
#
loop_
_entity_poly.entity_id
_entity_poly.type
_entity_poly.pdbx_seq_one_letter_code
_entity_poly.pdbx_strand_id
1 'polypeptide(L)'
;MLGGMKAVTWTQVAQYIILILAYLTPVTVMSYKATGVPISEIMYGQVLQKIDAREKEIIADPKQKEVWDLWKKKADDLSADIKSLPGSLDAKKKGLQDKLAALPADALAADREKIDKDLKALPKDAEEAKDKWTAAKTDAAGRSKPIKPYVEPFARMDMKNMLALTFCLMVGTAGLPHILMRYYTVPSVKEARTSVGWSLFFIFLLYFTAPAYAAFARSEILTTVVGAQIANLPTWVASWGKVGLFKIVDMNGDGIVQFAEMIINTDFIV
;
A
#
# COMPACT_ATOMS: atom_id res chain seq x y z
N MET A 1 18.58 36.24 -2.74
CA MET A 1 18.95 35.35 -1.60
C MET A 1 19.20 36.17 -0.36
N LEU A 2 18.14 36.77 0.17
CA LEU A 2 18.21 37.74 1.30
C LEU A 2 17.89 37.05 2.63
N GLY A 3 18.62 36.09 3.09
CA GLY A 3 18.36 35.46 4.38
C GLY A 3 19.34 34.39 4.82
N GLY A 4 20.17 33.91 3.92
CA GLY A 4 21.19 32.91 4.21
C GLY A 4 20.66 31.66 4.96
N MET A 5 21.54 31.00 5.69
CA MET A 5 21.23 29.77 6.47
C MET A 5 20.20 30.02 7.58
N LYS A 6 20.09 31.22 8.13
CA LYS A 6 19.09 31.54 9.19
C LYS A 6 17.67 31.46 8.67
N ALA A 7 17.39 32.00 7.48
CA ALA A 7 16.05 31.93 6.89
C ALA A 7 15.65 30.48 6.57
N VAL A 8 16.55 29.68 6.02
CA VAL A 8 16.33 28.27 5.75
C VAL A 8 16.00 27.51 7.04
N THR A 9 16.74 27.77 8.13
CA THR A 9 16.51 27.11 9.43
C THR A 9 15.13 27.45 9.99
N TRP A 10 14.73 28.72 9.99
CA TRP A 10 13.40 29.12 10.49
C TRP A 10 12.26 28.54 9.66
N THR A 11 12.40 28.50 8.35
CA THR A 11 11.41 27.84 7.48
C THR A 11 11.28 26.36 7.80
N GLN A 12 12.39 25.66 8.02
CA GLN A 12 12.38 24.25 8.40
C GLN A 12 11.76 24.00 9.78
N VAL A 13 12.00 24.88 10.75
CA VAL A 13 11.36 24.79 12.08
C VAL A 13 9.84 24.91 11.94
N ALA A 14 9.36 25.91 11.19
CA ALA A 14 7.92 26.08 10.96
C ALA A 14 7.30 24.85 10.25
N GLN A 15 7.96 24.36 9.21
CA GLN A 15 7.52 23.14 8.51
C GLN A 15 7.49 21.92 9.43
N TYR A 16 8.47 21.79 10.31
CA TYR A 16 8.55 20.64 11.24
C TYR A 16 7.44 20.69 12.28
N ILE A 17 7.08 21.85 12.81
CA ILE A 17 5.95 22.02 13.74
C ILE A 17 4.64 21.58 13.05
N ILE A 18 4.40 22.05 11.83
CA ILE A 18 3.22 21.67 11.05
C ILE A 18 3.19 20.15 10.81
N LEU A 19 4.36 19.56 10.46
CA LEU A 19 4.48 18.13 10.22
C LEU A 19 4.19 17.31 11.47
N ILE A 20 4.70 17.68 12.64
CA ILE A 20 4.39 17.01 13.91
C ILE A 20 2.89 17.04 14.18
N LEU A 21 2.24 18.18 14.07
CA LEU A 21 0.80 18.31 14.29
C LEU A 21 0.00 17.50 13.29
N ALA A 22 0.34 17.56 12.00
CA ALA A 22 -0.30 16.82 10.95
C ALA A 22 -0.12 15.29 11.09
N TYR A 23 1.01 14.84 11.64
CA TYR A 23 1.30 13.43 11.84
C TYR A 23 0.65 12.87 13.11
N LEU A 24 0.72 13.59 14.23
CA LEU A 24 0.19 13.11 15.50
C LEU A 24 -1.34 13.18 15.58
N THR A 25 -1.96 14.19 14.95
CA THR A 25 -3.43 14.38 15.03
C THR A 25 -4.21 13.16 14.53
N PRO A 26 -3.96 12.59 13.34
CA PRO A 26 -4.71 11.43 12.86
C PRO A 26 -4.56 10.21 13.78
N VAL A 27 -3.35 9.90 14.25
CA VAL A 27 -3.13 8.73 15.11
C VAL A 27 -3.79 8.89 16.47
N THR A 28 -3.79 10.09 17.04
CA THR A 28 -4.49 10.42 18.28
C THR A 28 -6.01 10.25 18.13
N VAL A 29 -6.57 10.74 17.03
CA VAL A 29 -8.01 10.59 16.73
C VAL A 29 -8.37 9.11 16.51
N MET A 30 -7.54 8.35 15.78
CA MET A 30 -7.75 6.92 15.56
C MET A 30 -7.66 6.14 16.87
N SER A 31 -6.69 6.46 17.73
CA SER A 31 -6.55 5.87 19.06
C SER A 31 -7.79 6.12 19.91
N TYR A 32 -8.24 7.37 19.95
CA TYR A 32 -9.45 7.73 20.71
C TYR A 32 -10.71 7.02 20.18
N LYS A 33 -10.89 6.95 18.87
CA LYS A 33 -12.01 6.22 18.25
C LYS A 33 -12.01 4.72 18.58
N ALA A 34 -10.83 4.08 18.52
CA ALA A 34 -10.70 2.62 18.69
C ALA A 34 -10.71 2.17 20.14
N THR A 35 -10.24 3.00 21.08
CA THR A 35 -9.94 2.61 22.46
C THR A 35 -10.49 3.57 23.52
N GLY A 36 -10.95 4.76 23.14
CA GLY A 36 -11.36 5.83 24.07
C GLY A 36 -10.19 6.59 24.70
N VAL A 37 -8.93 6.22 24.41
CA VAL A 37 -7.73 6.85 24.96
C VAL A 37 -6.94 7.54 23.84
N PRO A 38 -6.56 8.83 24.01
CA PRO A 38 -5.87 9.56 22.94
C PRO A 38 -4.39 9.18 22.75
N ILE A 39 -3.79 8.43 23.70
CA ILE A 39 -2.37 8.07 23.66
C ILE A 39 -2.23 6.72 22.93
N SER A 40 -1.84 6.79 21.68
CA SER A 40 -1.74 5.63 20.78
C SER A 40 -0.70 4.60 21.23
N GLU A 41 0.40 5.05 21.81
CA GLU A 41 1.52 4.20 22.24
C GLU A 41 1.14 3.27 23.40
N ILE A 42 0.26 3.73 24.29
CA ILE A 42 -0.23 2.91 25.40
C ILE A 42 -1.22 1.88 24.91
N MET A 43 -2.06 2.26 23.93
CA MET A 43 -3.14 1.39 23.43
C MET A 43 -2.70 0.47 22.30
N TYR A 44 -1.48 0.61 21.81
CA TYR A 44 -0.91 -0.18 20.72
C TYR A 44 -1.05 -1.70 20.94
N GLY A 45 -0.76 -2.18 22.16
CA GLY A 45 -0.84 -3.61 22.48
C GLY A 45 -2.25 -4.19 22.36
N GLN A 46 -3.28 -3.46 22.77
CA GLN A 46 -4.68 -3.89 22.61
C GLN A 46 -5.09 -3.97 21.14
N VAL A 47 -4.64 -3.01 20.35
CA VAL A 47 -4.95 -2.98 18.91
C VAL A 47 -4.27 -4.14 18.19
N LEU A 48 -3.05 -4.51 18.56
CA LEU A 48 -2.37 -5.68 18.02
C LEU A 48 -3.15 -6.98 18.30
N GLN A 49 -3.71 -7.14 19.51
CA GLN A 49 -4.55 -8.30 19.82
C GLN A 49 -5.83 -8.35 18.98
N LYS A 50 -6.48 -7.19 18.77
CA LYS A 50 -7.66 -7.09 17.89
C LYS A 50 -7.31 -7.44 16.45
N ILE A 51 -6.17 -6.98 15.94
CA ILE A 51 -5.68 -7.30 14.60
C ILE A 51 -5.45 -8.80 14.46
N ASP A 52 -4.74 -9.42 15.40
CA ASP A 52 -4.43 -10.86 15.37
C ASP A 52 -5.71 -11.70 15.37
N ALA A 53 -6.68 -11.37 16.23
CA ALA A 53 -7.97 -12.05 16.26
C ALA A 53 -8.71 -11.91 14.92
N ARG A 54 -8.77 -10.69 14.36
CA ARG A 54 -9.45 -10.43 13.09
C ARG A 54 -8.76 -11.10 11.90
N GLU A 55 -7.44 -11.12 11.87
CA GLU A 55 -6.68 -11.84 10.83
C GLU A 55 -6.94 -13.35 10.86
N LYS A 56 -7.04 -13.94 12.03
CA LYS A 56 -7.40 -15.37 12.19
C LYS A 56 -8.81 -15.65 11.68
N GLU A 57 -9.79 -14.78 11.97
CA GLU A 57 -11.14 -14.90 11.44
C GLU A 57 -11.14 -14.83 9.90
N ILE A 58 -10.44 -13.86 9.33
CA ILE A 58 -10.34 -13.70 7.87
C ILE A 58 -9.68 -14.92 7.22
N ILE A 59 -8.62 -15.46 7.83
CA ILE A 59 -7.94 -16.67 7.30
C ILE A 59 -8.85 -17.91 7.37
N ALA A 60 -9.72 -17.99 8.36
CA ALA A 60 -10.65 -19.10 8.53
C ALA A 60 -11.86 -19.01 7.59
N ASP A 61 -12.19 -17.83 7.08
CA ASP A 61 -13.37 -17.57 6.27
C ASP A 61 -13.32 -18.32 4.92
N PRO A 62 -14.34 -19.16 4.60
CA PRO A 62 -14.41 -19.88 3.32
C PRO A 62 -14.40 -18.95 2.10
N LYS A 63 -15.05 -17.79 2.16
CA LYS A 63 -15.09 -16.83 1.05
C LYS A 63 -13.72 -16.25 0.73
N GLN A 64 -12.90 -16.01 1.75
CA GLN A 64 -11.51 -15.58 1.55
C GLN A 64 -10.69 -16.66 0.83
N LYS A 65 -10.90 -17.94 1.18
CA LYS A 65 -10.22 -19.06 0.53
C LYS A 65 -10.62 -19.18 -0.94
N GLU A 66 -11.91 -19.02 -1.25
CA GLU A 66 -12.41 -18.99 -2.62
C GLU A 66 -11.71 -17.91 -3.45
N VAL A 67 -11.58 -16.70 -2.92
CA VAL A 67 -10.89 -15.61 -3.63
C VAL A 67 -9.40 -15.88 -3.80
N TRP A 68 -8.73 -16.50 -2.81
CA TRP A 68 -7.33 -16.91 -2.99
C TRP A 68 -7.17 -17.95 -4.09
N ASP A 69 -8.09 -18.91 -4.20
CA ASP A 69 -8.09 -19.92 -5.25
C ASP A 69 -8.36 -19.31 -6.64
N LEU A 70 -9.26 -18.32 -6.73
CA LEU A 70 -9.49 -17.55 -7.95
C LEU A 70 -8.24 -16.78 -8.40
N TRP A 71 -7.54 -16.13 -7.47
CA TRP A 71 -6.27 -15.47 -7.77
C TRP A 71 -5.18 -16.45 -8.19
N LYS A 72 -5.12 -17.62 -7.56
CA LYS A 72 -4.19 -18.68 -7.94
C LYS A 72 -4.47 -19.17 -9.36
N LYS A 73 -5.73 -19.46 -9.68
CA LYS A 73 -6.15 -19.86 -11.03
C LYS A 73 -5.77 -18.80 -12.06
N LYS A 74 -6.02 -17.52 -11.76
CA LYS A 74 -5.62 -16.41 -12.64
C LYS A 74 -4.10 -16.36 -12.87
N ALA A 75 -3.30 -16.62 -11.84
CA ALA A 75 -1.83 -16.67 -11.97
C ALA A 75 -1.38 -17.85 -12.84
N ASP A 76 -2.05 -19.02 -12.70
CA ASP A 76 -1.76 -20.21 -13.48
C ASP A 76 -2.17 -20.02 -14.96
N ASP A 77 -3.32 -19.41 -15.21
CA ASP A 77 -3.80 -19.06 -16.57
C ASP A 77 -2.83 -18.09 -17.25
N LEU A 78 -2.39 -17.04 -16.55
CA LEU A 78 -1.37 -16.10 -17.08
C LEU A 78 -0.04 -16.81 -17.34
N SER A 79 0.32 -17.79 -16.51
CA SER A 79 1.53 -18.59 -16.72
C SER A 79 1.45 -19.45 -18.00
N ALA A 80 0.28 -20.02 -18.28
CA ALA A 80 0.01 -20.76 -19.51
C ALA A 80 0.04 -19.84 -20.74
N ASP A 81 -0.59 -18.67 -20.63
CA ASP A 81 -0.60 -17.66 -21.69
C ASP A 81 0.83 -17.19 -22.05
N ILE A 82 1.67 -16.95 -21.05
CA ILE A 82 3.07 -16.54 -21.25
C ILE A 82 3.88 -17.66 -21.96
N LYS A 83 3.64 -18.91 -21.60
CA LYS A 83 4.34 -20.06 -22.24
C LYS A 83 3.95 -20.25 -23.70
N SER A 84 2.74 -19.90 -24.06
CA SER A 84 2.18 -20.07 -25.43
C SER A 84 2.24 -18.81 -26.28
N LEU A 85 3.03 -17.79 -25.87
CA LEU A 85 3.28 -16.60 -26.68
C LEU A 85 4.06 -16.95 -27.98
N PRO A 86 3.76 -16.32 -29.14
CA PRO A 86 2.78 -15.24 -29.36
C PRO A 86 1.34 -15.70 -29.59
N GLY A 87 1.09 -17.00 -29.78
CA GLY A 87 -0.21 -17.54 -30.17
C GLY A 87 -1.36 -17.20 -29.20
N SER A 88 -1.09 -17.14 -27.90
CA SER A 88 -2.09 -16.74 -26.89
C SER A 88 -2.54 -15.28 -27.03
N LEU A 89 -1.63 -14.38 -27.43
CA LEU A 89 -1.96 -12.98 -27.68
C LEU A 89 -2.86 -12.83 -28.92
N ASP A 90 -2.53 -13.55 -30.00
CA ASP A 90 -3.30 -13.53 -31.24
C ASP A 90 -4.70 -14.14 -31.04
N ALA A 91 -4.79 -15.23 -30.27
CA ALA A 91 -6.06 -15.84 -29.91
C ALA A 91 -6.96 -14.87 -29.09
N LYS A 92 -6.40 -14.14 -28.13
CA LYS A 92 -7.14 -13.15 -27.34
C LYS A 92 -7.59 -11.97 -28.18
N LYS A 93 -6.72 -11.43 -29.07
CA LYS A 93 -7.08 -10.37 -30.00
C LYS A 93 -8.23 -10.79 -30.91
N LYS A 94 -8.11 -11.98 -31.52
CA LYS A 94 -9.15 -12.54 -32.38
C LYS A 94 -10.46 -12.77 -31.63
N GLY A 95 -10.43 -13.35 -30.43
CA GLY A 95 -11.62 -13.58 -29.63
C GLY A 95 -12.37 -12.29 -29.25
N LEU A 96 -11.66 -11.18 -28.98
CA LEU A 96 -12.29 -9.87 -28.75
C LEU A 96 -12.84 -9.25 -30.05
N GLN A 97 -12.16 -9.41 -31.18
CA GLN A 97 -12.64 -8.98 -32.49
C GLN A 97 -13.90 -9.74 -32.90
N ASP A 98 -13.93 -11.05 -32.70
CA ASP A 98 -15.09 -11.88 -32.99
C ASP A 98 -16.28 -11.49 -32.09
N LYS A 99 -16.06 -11.21 -30.81
CA LYS A 99 -17.10 -10.67 -29.91
C LYS A 99 -17.61 -9.31 -30.36
N LEU A 100 -16.74 -8.41 -30.84
CA LEU A 100 -17.14 -7.11 -31.38
C LEU A 100 -17.97 -7.25 -32.64
N ALA A 101 -17.62 -8.21 -33.51
CA ALA A 101 -18.32 -8.49 -34.76
C ALA A 101 -19.68 -9.20 -34.52
N ALA A 102 -19.79 -10.00 -33.47
CA ALA A 102 -21.02 -10.73 -33.11
C ALA A 102 -22.04 -9.85 -32.36
N LEU A 103 -21.68 -8.65 -31.93
CA LEU A 103 -22.59 -7.72 -31.28
C LEU A 103 -23.66 -7.20 -32.26
N PRO A 104 -24.98 -7.35 -31.93
CA PRO A 104 -26.04 -6.80 -32.77
C PRO A 104 -25.92 -5.30 -32.96
N ALA A 105 -26.46 -4.78 -34.06
CA ALA A 105 -26.39 -3.34 -34.37
C ALA A 105 -27.02 -2.45 -33.30
N ASP A 106 -28.01 -2.99 -32.57
CA ASP A 106 -28.73 -2.33 -31.45
C ASP A 106 -28.07 -2.55 -30.08
N ALA A 107 -26.90 -3.19 -30.01
CA ALA A 107 -26.18 -3.33 -28.73
C ALA A 107 -25.83 -1.96 -28.15
N LEU A 108 -26.01 -1.81 -26.84
CA LEU A 108 -25.67 -0.57 -26.10
C LEU A 108 -24.26 -0.10 -26.49
N ALA A 109 -24.14 1.19 -26.84
CA ALA A 109 -22.85 1.79 -27.19
C ALA A 109 -21.78 1.56 -26.11
N ALA A 110 -22.21 1.39 -24.85
CA ALA A 110 -21.37 1.07 -23.71
C ALA A 110 -20.67 -0.31 -23.81
N ASP A 111 -21.34 -1.31 -24.38
CA ASP A 111 -20.74 -2.66 -24.51
C ASP A 111 -19.67 -2.69 -25.63
N ARG A 112 -19.92 -1.97 -26.72
CA ARG A 112 -18.93 -1.80 -27.78
C ARG A 112 -17.71 -1.01 -27.28
N GLU A 113 -17.93 0.07 -26.54
CA GLU A 113 -16.86 0.89 -25.96
C GLU A 113 -16.01 0.08 -24.95
N LYS A 114 -16.63 -0.83 -24.20
CA LYS A 114 -15.94 -1.70 -23.26
C LYS A 114 -15.00 -2.67 -23.98
N ILE A 115 -15.49 -3.37 -25.02
CA ILE A 115 -14.67 -4.31 -25.81
C ILE A 115 -13.55 -3.56 -26.54
N ASP A 116 -13.81 -2.37 -27.06
CA ASP A 116 -12.83 -1.52 -27.71
C ASP A 116 -11.73 -1.06 -26.74
N LYS A 117 -12.10 -0.73 -25.50
CA LYS A 117 -11.14 -0.44 -24.42
C LYS A 117 -10.30 -1.67 -24.06
N ASP A 118 -10.92 -2.84 -23.96
CA ASP A 118 -10.22 -4.09 -23.68
C ASP A 118 -9.25 -4.44 -24.81
N LEU A 119 -9.65 -4.24 -26.06
CA LEU A 119 -8.79 -4.45 -27.22
C LEU A 119 -7.59 -3.51 -27.25
N LYS A 120 -7.80 -2.21 -26.92
CA LYS A 120 -6.73 -1.22 -26.81
C LYS A 120 -5.81 -1.44 -25.61
N ALA A 121 -6.32 -2.08 -24.56
CA ALA A 121 -5.54 -2.43 -23.37
C ALA A 121 -4.63 -3.65 -23.58
N LEU A 122 -4.90 -4.46 -24.62
CA LEU A 122 -4.03 -5.58 -24.97
C LEU A 122 -2.65 -5.08 -25.43
N PRO A 123 -1.58 -5.82 -25.10
CA PRO A 123 -0.23 -5.52 -25.56
C PRO A 123 -0.14 -5.51 -27.09
N LYS A 124 0.72 -4.66 -27.62
CA LYS A 124 0.93 -4.56 -29.06
C LYS A 124 1.74 -5.73 -29.59
N ASP A 125 2.81 -6.08 -28.89
CA ASP A 125 3.79 -7.08 -29.24
C ASP A 125 3.91 -8.19 -28.22
N ALA A 126 4.52 -9.32 -28.60
CA ALA A 126 4.75 -10.46 -27.71
C ALA A 126 5.69 -10.13 -26.55
N GLU A 127 6.64 -9.21 -26.73
CA GLU A 127 7.56 -8.78 -25.69
C GLU A 127 6.86 -7.94 -24.65
N GLU A 128 6.07 -6.95 -25.06
CA GLU A 128 5.22 -6.15 -24.17
C GLU A 128 4.19 -7.06 -23.44
N ALA A 129 3.64 -8.06 -24.13
CA ALA A 129 2.73 -9.03 -23.55
C ALA A 129 3.41 -9.84 -22.46
N LYS A 130 4.63 -10.32 -22.69
CA LYS A 130 5.42 -11.06 -21.73
C LYS A 130 5.67 -10.26 -20.45
N ASP A 131 6.07 -9.00 -20.58
CA ASP A 131 6.36 -8.13 -19.45
C ASP A 131 5.10 -7.81 -18.64
N LYS A 132 4.03 -7.37 -19.30
CA LYS A 132 2.75 -7.06 -18.64
C LYS A 132 2.13 -8.28 -17.98
N TRP A 133 2.14 -9.44 -18.64
CA TRP A 133 1.57 -10.66 -18.10
C TRP A 133 2.44 -11.26 -16.99
N THR A 134 3.76 -11.09 -17.05
CA THR A 134 4.67 -11.50 -15.97
C THR A 134 4.43 -10.64 -14.72
N ALA A 135 4.25 -9.34 -14.87
CA ALA A 135 3.90 -8.46 -13.76
C ALA A 135 2.52 -8.82 -13.17
N ALA A 136 1.50 -9.01 -14.02
CA ALA A 136 0.16 -9.41 -13.59
C ALA A 136 0.13 -10.78 -12.93
N LYS A 137 0.92 -11.77 -13.43
CA LYS A 137 1.10 -13.09 -12.81
C LYS A 137 1.72 -12.96 -11.42
N THR A 138 2.76 -12.13 -11.27
CA THR A 138 3.44 -11.93 -9.99
C THR A 138 2.51 -11.29 -8.96
N ASP A 139 1.71 -10.31 -9.38
CA ASP A 139 0.67 -9.70 -8.53
C ASP A 139 -0.40 -10.72 -8.13
N ALA A 140 -0.96 -11.46 -9.07
CA ALA A 140 -1.95 -12.50 -8.81
C ALA A 140 -1.42 -13.60 -7.88
N ALA A 141 -0.19 -14.07 -8.10
CA ALA A 141 0.47 -15.04 -7.23
C ALA A 141 0.76 -14.50 -5.82
N GLY A 142 1.01 -13.20 -5.69
CA GLY A 142 1.12 -12.53 -4.40
C GLY A 142 -0.19 -12.53 -3.63
N ARG A 143 -1.31 -12.26 -4.33
CA ARG A 143 -2.68 -12.19 -3.77
C ARG A 143 -3.30 -13.55 -3.47
N SER A 144 -2.84 -14.61 -4.12
CA SER A 144 -3.30 -15.98 -3.89
C SER A 144 -2.82 -16.58 -2.56
N LYS A 145 -1.97 -15.87 -1.84
CA LYS A 145 -1.44 -16.33 -0.55
C LYS A 145 -2.28 -15.81 0.60
N PRO A 146 -2.44 -16.61 1.67
CA PRO A 146 -3.08 -16.14 2.91
C PRO A 146 -2.40 -14.89 3.47
N ILE A 147 -3.15 -14.15 4.25
CA ILE A 147 -2.62 -13.00 4.98
C ILE A 147 -1.47 -13.46 5.87
N LYS A 148 -0.33 -12.78 5.76
CA LYS A 148 0.75 -12.97 6.72
C LYS A 148 0.39 -12.24 8.01
N PRO A 149 0.40 -12.92 9.16
CA PRO A 149 0.05 -12.30 10.44
C PRO A 149 0.89 -11.05 10.71
N TYR A 150 0.22 -9.98 11.15
CA TYR A 150 0.89 -8.70 11.36
C TYR A 150 1.83 -8.75 12.58
N VAL A 151 1.44 -9.51 13.58
CA VAL A 151 2.16 -9.64 14.86
C VAL A 151 3.35 -10.61 14.77
N GLU A 152 3.37 -11.47 13.75
CA GLU A 152 4.44 -12.46 13.60
C GLU A 152 5.74 -11.79 13.15
N PRO A 153 6.83 -11.90 13.93
CA PRO A 153 8.11 -11.33 13.56
C PRO A 153 8.65 -12.01 12.31
N PHE A 154 9.25 -11.23 11.42
CA PHE A 154 9.86 -11.70 10.16
C PHE A 154 8.90 -12.37 9.15
N ALA A 155 7.59 -12.31 9.36
CA ALA A 155 6.61 -12.87 8.41
C ALA A 155 6.70 -12.27 6.99
N ARG A 156 7.14 -11.02 6.90
CA ARG A 156 7.21 -10.26 5.63
C ARG A 156 8.61 -10.13 5.05
N MET A 157 9.62 -10.08 5.91
CA MET A 157 11.01 -9.89 5.53
C MET A 157 11.89 -10.82 6.38
N ASP A 158 12.78 -11.55 5.72
CA ASP A 158 13.73 -12.39 6.42
C ASP A 158 14.64 -11.57 7.36
N MET A 159 15.02 -12.16 8.48
CA MET A 159 15.83 -11.50 9.52
C MET A 159 17.12 -10.92 8.96
N LYS A 160 17.81 -11.63 8.04
CA LYS A 160 19.05 -11.15 7.42
C LYS A 160 18.82 -9.89 6.58
N ASN A 161 17.74 -9.87 5.79
CA ASN A 161 17.37 -8.73 4.98
C ASN A 161 16.96 -7.53 5.83
N MET A 162 16.27 -7.77 6.96
CA MET A 162 15.91 -6.72 7.90
C MET A 162 17.15 -6.10 8.56
N LEU A 163 18.12 -6.91 8.96
CA LEU A 163 19.39 -6.41 9.51
C LEU A 163 20.20 -5.64 8.48
N ALA A 164 20.26 -6.13 7.24
CA ALA A 164 20.95 -5.46 6.14
C ALA A 164 20.28 -4.11 5.81
N LEU A 165 18.94 -4.05 5.77
CA LEU A 165 18.19 -2.82 5.56
C LEU A 165 18.45 -1.82 6.67
N THR A 166 18.35 -2.25 7.94
CA THR A 166 18.61 -1.40 9.11
C THR A 166 20.02 -0.82 9.06
N PHE A 167 21.03 -1.65 8.79
CA PHE A 167 22.42 -1.21 8.67
C PHE A 167 22.59 -0.22 7.51
N CYS A 168 22.01 -0.50 6.36
CA CYS A 168 22.05 0.38 5.19
C CYS A 168 21.43 1.76 5.48
N LEU A 169 20.27 1.78 6.14
CA LEU A 169 19.62 3.03 6.55
C LEU A 169 20.43 3.80 7.58
N MET A 170 21.02 3.12 8.56
CA MET A 170 21.87 3.77 9.59
C MET A 170 23.12 4.42 8.96
N VAL A 171 23.85 3.69 8.12
CA VAL A 171 25.05 4.22 7.47
C VAL A 171 24.71 5.26 6.42
N GLY A 172 23.65 5.03 5.63
CA GLY A 172 23.21 5.95 4.60
C GLY A 172 22.77 7.31 5.16
N THR A 173 21.99 7.31 6.24
CA THR A 173 21.57 8.56 6.89
C THR A 173 22.73 9.29 7.58
N ALA A 174 23.66 8.55 8.17
CA ALA A 174 24.84 9.16 8.79
C ALA A 174 25.78 9.83 7.77
N GLY A 175 25.83 9.31 6.52
CA GLY A 175 26.69 9.83 5.44
C GLY A 175 26.11 10.98 4.61
N LEU A 176 24.89 11.42 4.89
CA LEU A 176 24.23 12.47 4.08
C LEU A 176 24.95 13.82 4.17
N PRO A 177 25.45 14.36 3.04
CA PRO A 177 26.27 15.59 3.04
C PRO A 177 25.56 16.80 3.65
N HIS A 178 24.27 16.94 3.44
CA HIS A 178 23.49 18.06 3.96
C HIS A 178 23.29 18.00 5.49
N ILE A 179 23.44 16.84 6.11
CA ILE A 179 23.46 16.72 7.58
C ILE A 179 24.84 17.09 8.09
N LEU A 180 25.91 16.60 7.45
CA LEU A 180 27.28 16.89 7.84
C LEU A 180 27.61 18.37 7.75
N MET A 181 27.17 19.08 6.71
CA MET A 181 27.37 20.52 6.57
C MET A 181 26.78 21.34 7.73
N ARG A 182 25.73 20.87 8.39
CA ARG A 182 25.12 21.59 9.52
C ARG A 182 26.02 21.64 10.74
N TYR A 183 26.88 20.68 10.94
CA TYR A 183 27.85 20.68 12.04
C TYR A 183 28.88 21.81 11.92
N TYR A 184 29.18 22.25 10.69
CA TYR A 184 30.09 23.36 10.45
C TYR A 184 29.45 24.74 10.69
N THR A 185 28.14 24.84 10.82
CA THR A 185 27.41 26.09 11.04
C THR A 185 27.10 26.38 12.51
N VAL A 186 27.48 25.46 13.40
CA VAL A 186 27.23 25.62 14.85
C VAL A 186 28.41 26.31 15.53
N PRO A 187 28.15 27.34 16.35
CA PRO A 187 29.21 28.17 16.94
C PRO A 187 30.13 27.44 17.93
N SER A 188 29.63 26.38 18.59
CA SER A 188 30.40 25.64 19.60
C SER A 188 30.04 24.17 19.66
N VAL A 189 30.97 23.32 20.13
CA VAL A 189 30.76 21.87 20.33
C VAL A 189 29.64 21.59 21.36
N LYS A 190 29.49 22.46 22.37
CA LYS A 190 28.43 22.34 23.37
C LYS A 190 27.05 22.51 22.73
N GLU A 191 26.91 23.54 21.91
CA GLU A 191 25.64 23.79 21.19
C GLU A 191 25.34 22.67 20.16
N ALA A 192 26.38 22.16 19.50
CA ALA A 192 26.20 20.99 18.61
C ALA A 192 25.63 19.79 19.37
N ARG A 193 26.17 19.45 20.53
CA ARG A 193 25.67 18.34 21.35
C ARG A 193 24.23 18.55 21.83
N THR A 194 23.90 19.76 22.27
CA THR A 194 22.55 20.12 22.70
C THR A 194 21.55 20.02 21.53
N SER A 195 21.94 20.50 20.36
CA SER A 195 21.13 20.41 19.15
C SER A 195 20.88 18.96 18.74
N VAL A 196 21.89 18.09 18.80
CA VAL A 196 21.74 16.65 18.54
C VAL A 196 20.77 16.02 19.54
N GLY A 197 20.87 16.35 20.83
CA GLY A 197 19.96 15.83 21.87
C GLY A 197 18.50 16.17 21.58
N TRP A 198 18.20 17.43 21.25
CA TRP A 198 16.85 17.84 20.86
C TRP A 198 16.37 17.18 19.56
N SER A 199 17.24 17.07 18.57
CA SER A 199 16.92 16.40 17.30
C SER A 199 16.56 14.92 17.53
N LEU A 200 17.34 14.22 18.33
CA LEU A 200 17.08 12.82 18.68
C LEU A 200 15.75 12.67 19.43
N PHE A 201 15.44 13.58 20.35
CA PHE A 201 14.15 13.56 21.08
C PHE A 201 12.97 13.68 20.11
N PHE A 202 12.98 14.62 19.18
CA PHE A 202 11.90 14.80 18.23
C PHE A 202 11.82 13.68 17.20
N ILE A 203 12.95 13.15 16.76
CA ILE A 203 13.01 11.97 15.88
C ILE A 203 12.41 10.77 16.61
N PHE A 204 12.83 10.53 17.85
CA PHE A 204 12.28 9.45 18.68
C PHE A 204 10.76 9.56 18.81
N LEU A 205 10.23 10.75 19.10
CA LEU A 205 8.78 10.97 19.21
C LEU A 205 8.02 10.51 17.98
N LEU A 206 8.48 10.88 16.78
CA LEU A 206 7.83 10.49 15.53
C LEU A 206 8.00 9.00 15.22
N TYR A 207 9.20 8.46 15.36
CA TYR A 207 9.43 7.04 15.07
C TYR A 207 8.79 6.10 16.08
N PHE A 208 8.65 6.53 17.34
CA PHE A 208 7.96 5.75 18.36
C PHE A 208 6.45 5.65 18.10
N THR A 209 5.87 6.68 17.49
CA THR A 209 4.46 6.72 17.11
C THR A 209 4.17 5.95 15.80
N ALA A 210 5.16 5.77 14.92
CA ALA A 210 4.96 5.16 13.61
C ALA A 210 4.39 3.73 13.64
N PRO A 211 4.84 2.80 14.50
CA PRO A 211 4.25 1.48 14.61
C PRO A 211 2.78 1.51 15.05
N ALA A 212 2.45 2.40 15.98
CA ALA A 212 1.08 2.60 16.43
C ALA A 212 0.21 3.09 15.28
N TYR A 213 0.66 4.08 14.51
CA TYR A 213 -0.04 4.57 13.33
C TYR A 213 -0.35 3.44 12.34
N ALA A 214 0.63 2.61 12.02
CA ALA A 214 0.47 1.48 11.11
C ALA A 214 -0.55 0.45 11.64
N ALA A 215 -0.50 0.14 12.94
CA ALA A 215 -1.43 -0.80 13.56
C ALA A 215 -2.87 -0.27 13.57
N PHE A 216 -3.08 0.99 13.94
CA PHE A 216 -4.42 1.59 13.93
C PHE A 216 -5.00 1.66 12.52
N ALA A 217 -4.20 2.09 11.53
CA ALA A 217 -4.62 2.12 10.13
C ALA A 217 -4.99 0.72 9.61
N ARG A 218 -4.19 -0.30 9.93
CA ARG A 218 -4.49 -1.68 9.58
C ARG A 218 -5.77 -2.17 10.26
N SER A 219 -5.94 -1.90 11.55
CA SER A 219 -7.14 -2.25 12.29
C SER A 219 -8.39 -1.63 11.66
N GLU A 220 -8.34 -0.35 11.29
CA GLU A 220 -9.45 0.33 10.63
C GLU A 220 -9.82 -0.34 9.31
N ILE A 221 -8.85 -0.66 8.46
CA ILE A 221 -9.10 -1.36 7.19
C ILE A 221 -9.72 -2.73 7.42
N LEU A 222 -9.18 -3.53 8.34
CA LEU A 222 -9.66 -4.89 8.59
C LEU A 222 -11.06 -4.94 9.21
N THR A 223 -11.46 -3.89 9.93
CA THR A 223 -12.76 -3.84 10.62
C THR A 223 -13.84 -3.14 9.80
N THR A 224 -13.47 -2.13 8.99
CA THR A 224 -14.45 -1.30 8.26
C THR A 224 -14.59 -1.63 6.79
N VAL A 225 -13.56 -2.19 6.17
CA VAL A 225 -13.55 -2.48 4.74
C VAL A 225 -13.69 -3.97 4.46
N VAL A 226 -12.94 -4.83 5.15
CA VAL A 226 -13.00 -6.28 4.94
C VAL A 226 -14.30 -6.84 5.49
N GLY A 227 -15.11 -7.47 4.61
CA GLY A 227 -16.43 -8.00 4.94
C GLY A 227 -17.56 -6.99 4.76
N ALA A 228 -17.27 -5.75 4.35
CA ALA A 228 -18.30 -4.77 4.03
C ALA A 228 -18.85 -4.98 2.60
N GLN A 229 -20.10 -4.58 2.38
CA GLN A 229 -20.68 -4.52 1.03
C GLN A 229 -20.03 -3.40 0.22
N ILE A 230 -19.68 -3.66 -1.03
CA ILE A 230 -19.05 -2.69 -1.95
C ILE A 230 -19.91 -1.42 -2.08
N ALA A 231 -21.26 -1.58 -2.06
CA ALA A 231 -22.19 -0.46 -2.14
C ALA A 231 -22.19 0.45 -0.90
N ASN A 232 -21.78 -0.06 0.27
CA ASN A 232 -21.86 0.62 1.57
C ASN A 232 -20.47 0.96 2.15
N LEU A 233 -19.47 1.08 1.30
CA LEU A 233 -18.11 1.38 1.75
C LEU A 233 -18.00 2.81 2.31
N PRO A 234 -17.11 3.03 3.27
CA PRO A 234 -16.82 4.37 3.79
C PRO A 234 -16.43 5.35 2.68
N THR A 235 -16.86 6.61 2.79
CA THR A 235 -16.62 7.65 1.77
C THR A 235 -15.15 7.89 1.48
N TRP A 236 -14.27 7.66 2.46
CA TRP A 236 -12.82 7.78 2.26
C TRP A 236 -12.25 6.75 1.29
N VAL A 237 -12.83 5.54 1.21
CA VAL A 237 -12.43 4.51 0.23
C VAL A 237 -12.66 5.00 -1.19
N ALA A 238 -13.83 5.61 -1.45
CA ALA A 238 -14.14 6.20 -2.75
C ALA A 238 -13.21 7.37 -3.10
N SER A 239 -12.86 8.19 -2.11
CA SER A 239 -11.92 9.31 -2.30
C SER A 239 -10.52 8.84 -2.67
N TRP A 240 -10.00 7.82 -2.01
CA TRP A 240 -8.71 7.20 -2.33
C TRP A 240 -8.74 6.41 -3.63
N GLY A 241 -9.92 5.84 -3.98
CA GLY A 241 -10.13 5.19 -5.28
C GLY A 241 -10.03 6.16 -6.46
N LYS A 242 -10.51 7.39 -6.32
CA LYS A 242 -10.42 8.43 -7.36
C LYS A 242 -8.98 8.81 -7.71
N VAL A 243 -8.07 8.80 -6.74
CA VAL A 243 -6.64 9.07 -6.95
C VAL A 243 -5.85 7.80 -7.32
N GLY A 244 -6.50 6.64 -7.42
CA GLY A 244 -5.86 5.40 -7.85
C GLY A 244 -5.06 4.66 -6.76
N LEU A 245 -5.07 5.14 -5.50
CA LEU A 245 -4.36 4.51 -4.39
C LEU A 245 -5.06 3.26 -3.87
N PHE A 246 -6.39 3.21 -3.99
CA PHE A 246 -7.19 2.10 -3.49
C PHE A 246 -8.14 1.60 -4.57
N LYS A 247 -8.06 0.32 -4.89
CA LYS A 247 -8.95 -0.32 -5.86
C LYS A 247 -9.48 -1.62 -5.28
N ILE A 248 -10.77 -1.85 -5.43
CA ILE A 248 -11.42 -3.11 -5.08
C ILE A 248 -11.77 -3.83 -6.37
N VAL A 249 -11.49 -5.10 -6.43
CA VAL A 249 -11.81 -5.97 -7.56
C VAL A 249 -12.58 -7.17 -7.02
N ASP A 250 -13.89 -7.14 -7.19
CA ASP A 250 -14.76 -8.25 -6.81
C ASP A 250 -14.49 -9.44 -7.75
N MET A 251 -13.81 -10.47 -7.23
CA MET A 251 -13.37 -11.62 -8.02
C MET A 251 -14.40 -12.74 -8.04
N ASN A 252 -15.19 -12.88 -6.98
CA ASN A 252 -16.21 -13.91 -6.84
C ASN A 252 -17.62 -13.40 -7.18
N GLY A 253 -17.81 -12.09 -7.34
CA GLY A 253 -19.08 -11.48 -7.73
C GLY A 253 -20.13 -11.45 -6.61
N ASP A 254 -19.72 -11.57 -5.34
CA ASP A 254 -20.65 -11.60 -4.20
C ASP A 254 -20.98 -10.20 -3.64
N GLY A 255 -20.32 -9.16 -4.14
CA GLY A 255 -20.52 -7.77 -3.72
C GLY A 255 -19.99 -7.45 -2.32
N ILE A 256 -19.21 -8.35 -1.72
CA ILE A 256 -18.58 -8.20 -0.39
C ILE A 256 -17.08 -8.11 -0.58
N VAL A 257 -16.43 -7.19 0.12
CA VAL A 257 -14.98 -6.99 0.00
C VAL A 257 -14.22 -8.06 0.78
N GLN A 258 -13.47 -8.90 0.09
CA GLN A 258 -12.49 -9.79 0.70
C GLN A 258 -11.10 -9.14 0.72
N PHE A 259 -10.24 -9.59 1.66
CA PHE A 259 -8.92 -8.98 1.84
C PHE A 259 -8.05 -9.02 0.57
N ALA A 260 -8.07 -10.14 -0.15
CA ALA A 260 -7.27 -10.32 -1.37
C ALA A 260 -7.80 -9.50 -2.56
N GLU A 261 -9.00 -8.95 -2.47
CA GLU A 261 -9.64 -8.12 -3.49
C GLU A 261 -9.26 -6.64 -3.37
N MET A 262 -8.67 -6.26 -2.24
CA MET A 262 -8.17 -4.90 -2.04
C MET A 262 -6.81 -4.74 -2.72
N ILE A 263 -6.72 -3.82 -3.66
CA ILE A 263 -5.48 -3.42 -4.33
C ILE A 263 -5.07 -2.07 -3.77
N ILE A 264 -3.98 -2.04 -3.03
CA ILE A 264 -3.34 -0.80 -2.60
C ILE A 264 -2.16 -0.56 -3.54
N ASN A 265 -2.27 0.48 -4.35
CA ASN A 265 -1.21 0.83 -5.28
C ASN A 265 -0.12 1.59 -4.53
N THR A 266 1.04 0.96 -4.38
CA THR A 266 2.18 1.53 -3.67
C THR A 266 3.04 2.43 -4.55
N ASP A 267 2.80 2.47 -5.87
CA ASP A 267 3.60 3.27 -6.82
C ASP A 267 3.46 4.79 -6.60
N PHE A 268 2.46 5.22 -5.84
CA PHE A 268 2.26 6.62 -5.45
C PHE A 268 2.91 7.00 -4.11
N ILE A 269 3.58 6.06 -3.43
CA ILE A 269 4.17 6.29 -2.09
C ILE A 269 5.69 6.57 -2.19
N VAL A 270 6.24 6.67 -3.39
CA VAL A 270 7.66 6.99 -3.63
C VAL A 270 7.86 8.47 -3.81
#